data_2626a5e549f12633785cd036bd656e99
#
_entry.id   2626a5e549f12633785cd036bd656e99
#
_cell.length_a   1.000
_cell.length_b   1.000
_cell.length_c   1.000
_cell.angle_alpha   90.00
_cell.angle_beta   90.00
_cell.angle_gamma   90.00
#
_symmetry.space_group_name_H-M   'P 1'
#
loop_
_entity.id
_entity.type
_entity.pdbx_description
1 polymer ?
#
loop_
_entity_poly.entity_id
_entity_poly.type
_entity_poly.pdbx_seq_one_letter_code
_entity_poly.pdbx_strand_id
1 'polypeptide(L)'
;MTVIDTPPFRPDLAAEEFCRAIRQKRPRAVICTHVSNVFGAVLPVEDIARCCRETDTPLIVDASQSAGVLPVDLAGWGAAFVAMPGHKGLYGPQGTGLLLCGAEGKPLLYGGTGSMSRLQDMPPDLPDRLEPGTHNMPGIAGLLEGIRFVRRQGVETIAARERQVALRAAQGLESLPGVRVFWDRELRHQTGVVSFVTEGRDCEAVGEALARRGIALRAGLHCAPLAHRTAGTLETGTLRLSTSFFNTPDQADRLVWAVSRVLRENVEL
;
A
#
# COMPACT_ATOMS: atom_id res chain seq x y z
N MET A 1 -18.96 7.09 -10.71
CA MET A 1 -17.59 7.06 -10.15
C MET A 1 -16.63 7.72 -11.12
N THR A 2 -15.74 8.60 -10.64
CA THR A 2 -14.66 9.19 -11.43
C THR A 2 -13.34 8.64 -10.93
N VAL A 3 -12.50 8.14 -11.81
CA VAL A 3 -11.14 7.73 -11.49
C VAL A 3 -10.20 8.89 -11.80
N ILE A 4 -9.28 9.18 -10.89
CA ILE A 4 -8.23 10.19 -11.08
C ILE A 4 -6.97 9.45 -11.49
N ASP A 5 -6.51 9.76 -12.70
CA ASP A 5 -5.35 9.12 -13.34
C ASP A 5 -4.15 10.04 -13.16
N THR A 6 -3.16 9.61 -12.42
CA THR A 6 -1.98 10.43 -12.13
C THR A 6 -0.71 9.60 -12.30
N PRO A 7 0.35 10.14 -12.93
CA PRO A 7 1.60 9.43 -13.06
C PRO A 7 2.21 9.14 -11.68
N PRO A 8 2.85 7.97 -11.48
CA PRO A 8 3.53 7.67 -10.22
C PRO A 8 4.65 8.70 -9.95
N PHE A 9 4.93 8.93 -8.68
CA PHE A 9 5.98 9.83 -8.18
C PHE A 9 5.82 11.31 -8.58
N ARG A 10 4.59 11.74 -8.90
CA ARG A 10 4.24 13.14 -9.17
C ARG A 10 3.11 13.58 -8.23
N PRO A 11 3.42 13.72 -6.91
CA PRO A 11 2.42 14.13 -5.92
C PRO A 11 1.82 15.51 -6.22
N ASP A 12 2.61 16.41 -6.82
CA ASP A 12 2.16 17.72 -7.30
C ASP A 12 0.98 17.59 -8.27
N LEU A 13 1.15 16.81 -9.33
CA LEU A 13 0.08 16.56 -10.31
C LEU A 13 -1.10 15.81 -9.71
N ALA A 14 -0.83 14.86 -8.82
CA ALA A 14 -1.90 14.14 -8.12
C ALA A 14 -2.76 15.09 -7.29
N ALA A 15 -2.15 15.98 -6.50
CA ALA A 15 -2.85 16.98 -5.72
C ALA A 15 -3.72 17.90 -6.59
N GLU A 16 -3.15 18.41 -7.69
CA GLU A 16 -3.86 19.29 -8.62
C GLU A 16 -5.08 18.59 -9.23
N GLU A 17 -4.92 17.37 -9.74
CA GLU A 17 -5.99 16.61 -10.39
C GLU A 17 -7.12 16.25 -9.42
N PHE A 18 -6.77 15.79 -8.19
CA PHE A 18 -7.76 15.52 -7.15
C PHE A 18 -8.52 16.80 -6.77
N CYS A 19 -7.81 17.88 -6.48
CA CYS A 19 -8.45 19.15 -6.08
C CYS A 19 -9.33 19.72 -7.20
N ARG A 20 -8.89 19.64 -8.45
CA ARG A 20 -9.69 20.02 -9.61
C ARG A 20 -10.98 19.21 -9.70
N ALA A 21 -10.87 17.90 -9.63
CA ALA A 21 -12.03 17.01 -9.70
C ALA A 21 -13.00 17.21 -8.54
N ILE A 22 -12.52 17.40 -7.32
CA ILE A 22 -13.32 17.66 -6.13
C ILE A 22 -14.13 18.94 -6.30
N ARG A 23 -13.47 20.04 -6.69
CA ARG A 23 -14.14 21.35 -6.86
C ARG A 23 -15.15 21.35 -7.99
N GLN A 24 -14.84 20.71 -9.12
CA GLN A 24 -15.70 20.69 -10.31
C GLN A 24 -16.88 19.74 -10.17
N LYS A 25 -16.65 18.54 -9.62
CA LYS A 25 -17.66 17.47 -9.63
C LYS A 25 -18.45 17.36 -8.32
N ARG A 26 -17.99 18.00 -7.24
CA ARG A 26 -18.62 17.94 -5.92
C ARG A 26 -19.06 16.51 -5.56
N PRO A 27 -18.13 15.55 -5.46
CA PRO A 27 -18.48 14.16 -5.22
C PRO A 27 -19.04 13.97 -3.81
N ARG A 28 -19.83 12.90 -3.61
CA ARG A 28 -20.37 12.55 -2.28
C ARG A 28 -19.29 12.04 -1.32
N ALA A 29 -18.19 11.55 -1.83
CA ALA A 29 -17.02 11.15 -1.07
C ALA A 29 -15.81 11.04 -2.01
N VAL A 30 -14.62 11.19 -1.43
CA VAL A 30 -13.33 10.90 -2.08
C VAL A 30 -12.72 9.68 -1.41
N ILE A 31 -12.25 8.73 -2.23
CA ILE A 31 -11.47 7.57 -1.76
C ILE A 31 -10.12 7.65 -2.41
N CYS A 32 -9.05 7.64 -1.63
CA CYS A 32 -7.69 7.58 -2.15
C CYS A 32 -6.84 6.58 -1.35
N THR A 33 -5.91 5.92 -2.03
CA THR A 33 -4.85 5.20 -1.34
C THR A 33 -3.79 6.18 -0.87
N HIS A 34 -3.16 5.93 0.28
CA HIS A 34 -2.03 6.75 0.75
C HIS A 34 -0.73 6.35 0.05
N VAL A 35 -0.56 5.06 -0.28
CA VAL A 35 0.63 4.53 -0.96
C VAL A 35 0.22 3.51 -2.01
N SER A 36 0.75 3.65 -3.21
CA SER A 36 0.54 2.67 -4.28
C SER A 36 1.12 1.31 -3.92
N ASN A 37 0.30 0.27 -4.01
CA ASN A 37 0.76 -1.11 -3.79
C ASN A 37 1.61 -1.66 -4.94
N VAL A 38 1.66 -0.99 -6.09
CA VAL A 38 2.49 -1.38 -7.24
C VAL A 38 3.84 -0.70 -7.18
N PHE A 39 3.85 0.62 -7.03
CA PHE A 39 5.06 1.43 -7.20
C PHE A 39 5.64 1.94 -5.88
N GLY A 40 4.93 1.77 -4.75
CA GLY A 40 5.34 2.37 -3.48
C GLY A 40 5.22 3.90 -3.46
N ALA A 41 4.69 4.50 -4.52
CA ALA A 41 4.53 5.96 -4.62
C ALA A 41 3.56 6.46 -3.55
N VAL A 42 3.96 7.50 -2.83
CA VAL A 42 3.16 8.16 -1.78
C VAL A 42 2.29 9.23 -2.41
N LEU A 43 0.99 9.17 -2.16
CA LEU A 43 0.03 10.17 -2.61
C LEU A 43 -0.05 11.33 -1.60
N PRO A 44 -0.35 12.55 -2.06
CA PRO A 44 -0.39 13.77 -1.24
C PRO A 44 -1.72 13.88 -0.47
N VAL A 45 -1.91 12.99 0.51
CA VAL A 45 -3.18 12.89 1.27
C VAL A 45 -3.50 14.20 2.00
N GLU A 46 -2.50 14.91 2.50
CA GLU A 46 -2.66 16.20 3.18
C GLU A 46 -3.30 17.25 2.26
N ASP A 47 -2.82 17.35 1.01
CA ASP A 47 -3.35 18.28 0.02
C ASP A 47 -4.76 17.89 -0.42
N ILE A 48 -5.00 16.60 -0.67
CA ILE A 48 -6.32 16.08 -1.00
C ILE A 48 -7.30 16.34 0.15
N ALA A 49 -6.89 16.09 1.39
CA ALA A 49 -7.67 16.34 2.60
C ALA A 49 -8.05 17.82 2.76
N ARG A 50 -7.11 18.74 2.48
CA ARG A 50 -7.40 20.16 2.48
C ARG A 50 -8.50 20.52 1.48
N CYS A 51 -8.42 20.03 0.24
CA CYS A 51 -9.45 20.27 -0.77
C CYS A 51 -10.80 19.63 -0.41
N CYS A 52 -10.79 18.48 0.25
CA CYS A 52 -11.99 17.85 0.77
C CYS A 52 -12.67 18.69 1.85
N ARG A 53 -11.91 19.25 2.80
CA ARG A 53 -12.42 20.14 3.84
C ARG A 53 -13.01 21.44 3.26
N GLU A 54 -12.34 22.06 2.28
CA GLU A 54 -12.83 23.26 1.61
C GLU A 54 -14.19 23.07 0.93
N THR A 55 -14.55 21.84 0.63
CA THR A 55 -15.78 21.51 -0.12
C THR A 55 -16.78 20.67 0.69
N ASP A 56 -16.51 20.45 1.97
CA ASP A 56 -17.30 19.59 2.87
C ASP A 56 -17.51 18.18 2.27
N THR A 57 -16.46 17.63 1.66
CA THR A 57 -16.50 16.32 1.01
C THR A 57 -15.83 15.29 1.91
N PRO A 58 -16.51 14.21 2.33
CA PRO A 58 -15.91 13.16 3.13
C PRO A 58 -14.71 12.51 2.43
N LEU A 59 -13.58 12.36 3.15
CA LEU A 59 -12.37 11.67 2.68
C LEU A 59 -12.26 10.30 3.33
N ILE A 60 -12.02 9.29 2.53
CA ILE A 60 -11.70 7.91 2.97
C ILE A 60 -10.31 7.57 2.48
N VAL A 61 -9.42 7.17 3.39
CA VAL A 61 -8.03 6.84 3.06
C VAL A 61 -7.79 5.35 3.22
N ASP A 62 -7.30 4.72 2.15
CA ASP A 62 -6.72 3.38 2.20
C ASP A 62 -5.26 3.48 2.61
N ALA A 63 -4.98 3.17 3.88
CA ALA A 63 -3.64 3.14 4.47
C ALA A 63 -3.00 1.75 4.43
N SER A 64 -3.44 0.87 3.55
CA SER A 64 -2.99 -0.54 3.48
C SER A 64 -1.49 -0.70 3.23
N GLN A 65 -0.83 0.28 2.65
CA GLN A 65 0.61 0.24 2.36
C GLN A 65 1.40 1.25 3.21
N SER A 66 0.72 2.14 3.93
CA SER A 66 1.36 3.18 4.74
C SER A 66 1.35 2.89 6.22
N ALA A 67 0.29 2.23 6.73
CA ALA A 67 0.19 1.92 8.16
C ALA A 67 1.41 1.10 8.64
N GLY A 68 2.09 1.59 9.68
CA GLY A 68 3.32 1.02 10.22
C GLY A 68 4.61 1.43 9.51
N VAL A 69 4.53 2.13 8.36
CA VAL A 69 5.68 2.58 7.56
C VAL A 69 5.71 4.11 7.41
N LEU A 70 4.54 4.74 7.33
CA LEU A 70 4.40 6.20 7.31
C LEU A 70 3.44 6.63 8.42
N PRO A 71 3.52 7.88 8.88
CA PRO A 71 2.51 8.43 9.79
C PRO A 71 1.11 8.35 9.19
N VAL A 72 0.13 7.95 10.00
CA VAL A 72 -1.29 7.93 9.67
C VAL A 72 -1.99 8.82 10.68
N ASP A 73 -2.56 9.93 10.22
CA ASP A 73 -3.19 10.93 11.08
C ASP A 73 -4.63 11.21 10.65
N LEU A 74 -5.57 10.45 11.20
CA LEU A 74 -7.00 10.61 10.94
C LEU A 74 -7.47 12.04 11.22
N ALA A 75 -7.03 12.61 12.36
CA ALA A 75 -7.48 13.92 12.83
C ALA A 75 -6.86 15.06 11.99
N GLY A 76 -5.56 14.99 11.74
CA GLY A 76 -4.84 15.98 10.91
C GLY A 76 -5.36 16.03 9.48
N TRP A 77 -5.73 14.89 8.92
CA TRP A 77 -6.39 14.83 7.61
C TRP A 77 -7.87 15.25 7.65
N GLY A 78 -8.52 15.14 8.82
CA GLY A 78 -9.97 15.29 8.91
C GLY A 78 -10.70 14.24 8.08
N ALA A 79 -10.12 13.04 7.99
CA ALA A 79 -10.69 11.97 7.19
C ALA A 79 -11.92 11.37 7.89
N ALA A 80 -12.94 11.03 7.11
CA ALA A 80 -14.12 10.33 7.62
C ALA A 80 -13.75 8.91 8.07
N PHE A 81 -12.91 8.24 7.30
CA PHE A 81 -12.43 6.89 7.61
C PHE A 81 -11.01 6.67 7.12
N VAL A 82 -10.24 5.86 7.88
CA VAL A 82 -8.94 5.33 7.43
C VAL A 82 -8.94 3.83 7.65
N ALA A 83 -8.74 3.06 6.57
CA ALA A 83 -8.75 1.60 6.60
C ALA A 83 -7.35 1.02 6.39
N MET A 84 -7.01 -0.05 7.12
CA MET A 84 -5.73 -0.73 7.00
C MET A 84 -5.81 -2.21 7.42
N PRO A 85 -5.15 -3.13 6.69
CA PRO A 85 -5.05 -4.52 7.09
C PRO A 85 -3.96 -4.71 8.15
N GLY A 86 -4.17 -5.69 9.03
CA GLY A 86 -3.20 -6.01 10.09
C GLY A 86 -1.95 -6.74 9.60
N HIS A 87 -2.04 -7.47 8.50
CA HIS A 87 -1.01 -8.40 8.01
C HIS A 87 0.07 -7.78 7.09
N LYS A 88 0.11 -6.45 6.98
CA LYS A 88 1.17 -5.73 6.22
C LYS A 88 2.10 -5.00 7.18
N GLY A 89 2.32 -3.71 7.03
CA GLY A 89 3.24 -2.94 7.85
C GLY A 89 2.91 -2.87 9.35
N LEU A 90 1.74 -3.36 9.77
CA LEU A 90 1.41 -3.54 11.19
C LEU A 90 1.89 -4.88 11.78
N TYR A 91 2.50 -5.77 10.98
CA TYR A 91 3.09 -7.05 11.40
C TYR A 91 2.14 -7.99 12.16
N GLY A 92 0.83 -7.82 11.97
CA GLY A 92 -0.21 -8.68 12.54
C GLY A 92 -0.54 -9.88 11.63
N PRO A 93 -1.40 -10.80 12.10
CA PRO A 93 -1.83 -11.95 11.30
C PRO A 93 -2.86 -11.57 10.23
N GLN A 94 -3.00 -12.43 9.22
CA GLN A 94 -4.07 -12.33 8.24
C GLN A 94 -5.46 -12.42 8.90
N GLY A 95 -6.47 -11.85 8.26
CA GLY A 95 -7.83 -11.83 8.80
C GLY A 95 -8.05 -10.81 9.92
N THR A 96 -7.12 -9.85 10.08
CA THR A 96 -7.23 -8.71 10.98
C THR A 96 -7.05 -7.40 10.24
N GLY A 97 -7.57 -6.33 10.79
CA GLY A 97 -7.42 -4.97 10.28
C GLY A 97 -7.97 -3.93 11.25
N LEU A 98 -7.83 -2.69 10.88
CA LEU A 98 -8.32 -1.54 11.62
C LEU A 98 -9.11 -0.62 10.68
N LEU A 99 -10.22 -0.11 11.19
CA LEU A 99 -10.95 1.02 10.62
C LEU A 99 -10.96 2.15 11.66
N LEU A 100 -10.25 3.24 11.37
CA LEU A 100 -10.33 4.45 12.17
C LEU A 100 -11.53 5.26 11.70
N CYS A 101 -12.41 5.65 12.63
CA CYS A 101 -13.65 6.36 12.33
C CYS A 101 -13.56 7.80 12.82
N GLY A 102 -13.52 8.75 11.89
CA GLY A 102 -13.66 10.19 12.15
C GLY A 102 -15.09 10.70 11.91
N ALA A 103 -15.94 9.83 11.35
CA ALA A 103 -17.37 10.10 11.11
C ALA A 103 -18.21 8.90 11.52
N GLU A 104 -19.51 9.10 11.64
CA GLU A 104 -20.44 8.01 11.90
C GLU A 104 -20.56 7.08 10.69
N GLY A 105 -20.43 5.76 10.93
CA GLY A 105 -20.67 4.71 9.95
C GLY A 105 -21.97 3.97 10.23
N LYS A 106 -22.60 3.46 9.15
CA LYS A 106 -23.71 2.52 9.26
C LYS A 106 -23.19 1.09 9.18
N PRO A 107 -23.75 0.15 9.94
CA PRO A 107 -23.43 -1.27 9.79
C PRO A 107 -23.64 -1.74 8.34
N LEU A 108 -22.68 -2.50 7.81
CA LEU A 108 -22.82 -3.20 6.54
C LEU A 108 -23.38 -4.62 6.77
N LEU A 109 -22.99 -5.24 7.87
CA LEU A 109 -23.43 -6.56 8.30
C LEU A 109 -24.17 -6.43 9.63
N TYR A 110 -25.16 -7.31 9.82
CA TYR A 110 -26.03 -7.34 11.00
C TYR A 110 -26.03 -8.73 11.63
N GLY A 111 -26.24 -8.76 12.93
CA GLY A 111 -26.34 -10.00 13.71
C GLY A 111 -25.22 -10.15 14.72
N GLY A 112 -25.42 -11.01 15.73
CA GLY A 112 -24.44 -11.20 16.78
C GLY A 112 -24.13 -9.91 17.53
N THR A 113 -25.14 -9.28 18.13
CA THR A 113 -25.09 -7.95 18.75
C THR A 113 -24.26 -7.87 20.05
N GLY A 114 -23.50 -8.93 20.36
CA GLY A 114 -22.49 -8.96 21.43
C GLY A 114 -22.98 -8.49 22.79
N SER A 115 -22.58 -7.30 23.18
CA SER A 115 -22.89 -6.66 24.46
C SER A 115 -24.38 -6.35 24.68
N MET A 116 -25.17 -6.26 23.60
CA MET A 116 -26.60 -5.90 23.64
C MET A 116 -27.50 -6.95 23.00
N SER A 117 -27.44 -8.20 23.47
CA SER A 117 -28.14 -9.37 22.90
C SER A 117 -29.67 -9.25 22.80
N ARG A 118 -30.28 -8.26 23.43
CA ARG A 118 -31.72 -8.00 23.34
C ARG A 118 -32.10 -7.16 22.10
N LEU A 119 -31.11 -6.49 21.49
CA LEU A 119 -31.35 -5.68 20.29
C LEU A 119 -31.38 -6.57 19.05
N GLN A 120 -32.33 -6.31 18.16
CA GLN A 120 -32.36 -6.91 16.84
C GLN A 120 -31.45 -6.17 15.85
N ASP A 121 -31.30 -4.87 16.05
CA ASP A 121 -30.37 -4.02 15.31
C ASP A 121 -29.00 -3.98 15.98
N MET A 122 -27.98 -3.56 15.23
CA MET A 122 -26.63 -3.39 15.78
C MET A 122 -26.61 -2.30 16.88
N PRO A 123 -25.77 -2.47 17.93
CA PRO A 123 -25.62 -1.48 18.98
C PRO A 123 -25.28 -0.08 18.45
N PRO A 124 -25.65 0.99 19.19
CA PRO A 124 -25.36 2.37 18.75
C PRO A 124 -23.88 2.74 18.89
N ASP A 125 -23.12 2.03 19.74
CA ASP A 125 -21.77 2.42 20.10
C ASP A 125 -20.70 1.63 19.30
N LEU A 126 -19.57 2.29 19.04
CA LEU A 126 -18.37 1.64 18.52
C LEU A 126 -17.62 0.92 19.64
N PRO A 127 -16.97 -0.22 19.34
CA PRO A 127 -16.84 -0.86 18.02
C PRO A 127 -18.03 -1.72 17.63
N ASP A 128 -18.92 -2.10 18.53
CA ASP A 128 -19.98 -3.10 18.37
C ASP A 128 -20.90 -2.79 17.19
N ARG A 129 -21.15 -1.49 16.93
CA ARG A 129 -21.96 -1.04 15.77
C ARG A 129 -21.46 -1.60 14.43
N LEU A 130 -20.15 -1.71 14.24
CA LEU A 130 -19.54 -2.09 12.96
C LEU A 130 -18.93 -3.49 12.99
N GLU A 131 -18.92 -4.15 14.12
CA GLU A 131 -18.28 -5.44 14.35
C GLU A 131 -19.28 -6.52 14.78
N PRO A 132 -20.07 -7.10 13.84
CA PRO A 132 -21.07 -8.13 14.20
C PRO A 132 -20.41 -9.48 14.48
N GLY A 133 -21.00 -10.24 15.37
CA GLY A 133 -20.66 -11.64 15.64
C GLY A 133 -19.48 -11.83 16.58
N THR A 134 -18.87 -13.02 16.53
CA THR A 134 -17.73 -13.38 17.40
C THR A 134 -16.42 -13.00 16.73
N HIS A 135 -15.62 -12.17 17.41
CA HIS A 135 -14.38 -11.63 16.87
C HIS A 135 -13.26 -12.67 16.83
N ASN A 136 -12.31 -12.49 15.91
CA ASN A 136 -11.05 -13.24 15.85
C ASN A 136 -10.09 -12.79 16.98
N MET A 137 -10.40 -13.15 18.22
CA MET A 137 -9.62 -12.74 19.39
C MET A 137 -8.14 -13.13 19.32
N PRO A 138 -7.76 -14.37 18.89
CA PRO A 138 -6.35 -14.70 18.69
C PRO A 138 -5.65 -13.79 17.66
N GLY A 139 -6.33 -13.49 16.58
CA GLY A 139 -5.80 -12.58 15.55
C GLY A 139 -5.64 -11.16 16.06
N ILE A 140 -6.61 -10.64 16.82
CA ILE A 140 -6.55 -9.30 17.44
C ILE A 140 -5.39 -9.22 18.44
N ALA A 141 -5.19 -10.24 19.26
CA ALA A 141 -4.06 -10.32 20.19
C ALA A 141 -2.72 -10.30 19.43
N GLY A 142 -2.62 -11.04 18.31
CA GLY A 142 -1.44 -11.02 17.45
C GLY A 142 -1.20 -9.65 16.79
N LEU A 143 -2.26 -8.97 16.35
CA LEU A 143 -2.17 -7.62 15.80
C LEU A 143 -1.69 -6.62 16.84
N LEU A 144 -2.14 -6.74 18.09
CA LEU A 144 -1.68 -5.90 19.20
C LEU A 144 -0.16 -6.00 19.38
N GLU A 145 0.41 -7.20 19.30
CA GLU A 145 1.87 -7.39 19.40
C GLU A 145 2.61 -6.80 18.18
N GLY A 146 2.04 -6.92 16.98
CA GLY A 146 2.56 -6.25 15.79
C GLY A 146 2.60 -4.72 15.95
N ILE A 147 1.51 -4.12 16.43
CA ILE A 147 1.44 -2.67 16.70
C ILE A 147 2.44 -2.28 17.80
N ARG A 148 2.59 -3.09 18.85
CA ARG A 148 3.62 -2.88 19.90
C ARG A 148 5.03 -2.91 19.33
N PHE A 149 5.31 -3.82 18.40
CA PHE A 149 6.58 -3.87 17.69
C PHE A 149 6.82 -2.56 16.91
N VAL A 150 5.85 -2.12 16.09
CA VAL A 150 5.95 -0.86 15.32
C VAL A 150 6.20 0.33 16.25
N ARG A 151 5.47 0.42 17.36
CA ARG A 151 5.67 1.49 18.37
C ARG A 151 7.05 1.47 19.00
N ARG A 152 7.60 0.30 19.30
CA ARG A 152 8.96 0.17 19.88
C ARG A 152 10.04 0.56 18.91
N GLN A 153 9.90 0.19 17.63
CA GLN A 153 10.90 0.52 16.59
C GLN A 153 10.80 1.97 16.13
N GLY A 154 9.59 2.51 16.10
CA GLY A 154 9.27 3.81 15.49
C GLY A 154 9.05 3.71 13.99
N VAL A 155 7.99 4.36 13.50
CA VAL A 155 7.59 4.36 12.08
C VAL A 155 8.71 4.90 11.20
N GLU A 156 9.38 5.97 11.63
CA GLU A 156 10.47 6.62 10.91
C GLU A 156 11.69 5.69 10.76
N THR A 157 12.02 4.92 11.82
CA THR A 157 13.11 3.93 11.80
C THR A 157 12.79 2.79 10.84
N ILE A 158 11.55 2.28 10.87
CA ILE A 158 11.09 1.24 9.95
C ILE A 158 11.19 1.74 8.51
N ALA A 159 10.61 2.92 8.23
CA ALA A 159 10.65 3.53 6.91
C ALA A 159 12.07 3.78 6.38
N ALA A 160 12.97 4.28 7.24
CA ALA A 160 14.35 4.54 6.85
C ALA A 160 15.08 3.23 6.48
N ARG A 161 14.86 2.17 7.26
CA ARG A 161 15.48 0.87 7.01
C ARG A 161 14.95 0.21 5.74
N GLU A 162 13.64 0.23 5.52
CA GLU A 162 13.03 -0.29 4.30
C GLU A 162 13.51 0.47 3.07
N ARG A 163 13.53 1.81 3.13
CA ARG A 163 14.03 2.64 2.03
C ARG A 163 15.50 2.41 1.72
N GLN A 164 16.35 2.19 2.72
CA GLN A 164 17.77 1.89 2.51
C GLN A 164 17.96 0.63 1.64
N VAL A 165 17.23 -0.44 1.95
CA VAL A 165 17.30 -1.69 1.18
C VAL A 165 16.69 -1.51 -0.22
N ALA A 166 15.54 -0.83 -0.31
CA ALA A 166 14.86 -0.55 -1.58
C ALA A 166 15.73 0.31 -2.51
N LEU A 167 16.39 1.35 -1.97
CA LEU A 167 17.32 2.21 -2.71
C LEU A 167 18.46 1.41 -3.33
N ARG A 168 19.11 0.56 -2.52
CA ARG A 168 20.21 -0.28 -3.00
C ARG A 168 19.76 -1.23 -4.09
N ALA A 169 18.59 -1.86 -3.93
CA ALA A 169 18.02 -2.73 -4.94
C ALA A 169 17.68 -1.96 -6.23
N ALA A 170 17.01 -0.81 -6.12
CA ALA A 170 16.62 0.01 -7.27
C ALA A 170 17.82 0.48 -8.10
N GLN A 171 18.87 1.01 -7.42
CA GLN A 171 20.12 1.43 -8.07
C GLN A 171 20.82 0.27 -8.78
N GLY A 172 20.93 -0.88 -8.10
CA GLY A 172 21.54 -2.06 -8.68
C GLY A 172 20.76 -2.61 -9.88
N LEU A 173 19.43 -2.67 -9.78
CA LEU A 173 18.56 -3.11 -10.87
C LEU A 173 18.62 -2.15 -12.08
N GLU A 174 18.61 -0.84 -11.84
CA GLU A 174 18.70 0.18 -12.91
C GLU A 174 20.01 0.10 -13.68
N SER A 175 21.09 -0.38 -13.06
CA SER A 175 22.39 -0.58 -13.73
C SER A 175 22.42 -1.77 -14.68
N LEU A 176 21.42 -2.67 -14.66
CA LEU A 176 21.38 -3.84 -15.51
C LEU A 176 20.78 -3.50 -16.89
N PRO A 177 21.44 -3.89 -17.99
CA PRO A 177 20.88 -3.69 -19.33
C PRO A 177 19.52 -4.39 -19.49
N GLY A 178 18.55 -3.68 -20.11
CA GLY A 178 17.21 -4.19 -20.33
C GLY A 178 16.32 -4.24 -19.10
N VAL A 179 16.71 -3.58 -17.99
CA VAL A 179 15.87 -3.43 -16.80
C VAL A 179 15.41 -1.99 -16.68
N ARG A 180 14.09 -1.78 -16.61
CA ARG A 180 13.49 -0.49 -16.31
C ARG A 180 12.86 -0.53 -14.92
N VAL A 181 13.32 0.33 -14.02
CA VAL A 181 12.87 0.43 -12.63
C VAL A 181 11.89 1.60 -12.49
N PHE A 182 10.79 1.38 -11.76
CA PHE A 182 9.84 2.41 -11.40
C PHE A 182 10.15 2.89 -9.99
N TRP A 183 10.83 4.02 -9.87
CA TRP A 183 11.20 4.56 -8.59
C TRP A 183 11.43 6.08 -8.62
N ASP A 184 11.23 6.71 -7.48
CA ASP A 184 11.64 8.08 -7.21
C ASP A 184 13.12 8.05 -6.80
N ARG A 185 14.01 8.61 -7.61
CA ARG A 185 15.47 8.53 -7.42
C ARG A 185 15.95 9.08 -6.08
N GLU A 186 15.18 9.97 -5.47
CA GLU A 186 15.47 10.53 -4.16
C GLU A 186 14.71 9.82 -3.03
N LEU A 187 13.81 8.88 -3.38
CA LEU A 187 12.89 8.18 -2.48
C LEU A 187 12.14 9.10 -1.50
N ARG A 188 11.88 10.35 -1.91
CA ARG A 188 11.13 11.31 -1.08
C ARG A 188 9.66 10.94 -1.00
N HIS A 189 9.14 10.43 -2.12
CA HIS A 189 7.72 10.07 -2.28
C HIS A 189 7.54 8.59 -2.59
N GLN A 190 8.35 7.75 -1.94
CA GLN A 190 8.30 6.31 -2.12
C GLN A 190 8.62 5.58 -0.81
N THR A 191 7.93 4.44 -0.62
CA THR A 191 8.19 3.49 0.47
C THR A 191 9.17 2.40 0.03
N GLY A 192 9.34 1.35 0.84
CA GLY A 192 10.17 0.18 0.54
C GLY A 192 9.64 -0.74 -0.57
N VAL A 193 8.68 -0.29 -1.40
CA VAL A 193 8.13 -1.03 -2.52
C VAL A 193 8.69 -0.49 -3.82
N VAL A 194 9.29 -1.35 -4.65
CA VAL A 194 9.85 -1.01 -5.95
C VAL A 194 9.40 -2.02 -7.00
N SER A 195 8.91 -1.53 -8.13
CA SER A 195 8.57 -2.36 -9.28
C SER A 195 9.55 -2.16 -10.42
N PHE A 196 9.79 -3.21 -11.20
CA PHE A 196 10.62 -3.16 -12.39
C PHE A 196 10.09 -4.10 -13.48
N VAL A 197 10.50 -3.86 -14.69
CA VAL A 197 10.27 -4.75 -15.84
C VAL A 197 11.59 -5.12 -16.49
N THR A 198 11.63 -6.28 -17.11
CA THR A 198 12.75 -6.77 -17.90
C THR A 198 12.32 -6.77 -19.37
N GLU A 199 12.98 -5.98 -20.21
CA GLU A 199 12.61 -5.79 -21.60
C GLU A 199 12.66 -7.11 -22.38
N GLY A 200 11.60 -7.35 -23.16
CA GLY A 200 11.49 -8.56 -24.00
C GLY A 200 11.31 -9.87 -23.23
N ARG A 201 10.98 -9.82 -21.93
CA ARG A 201 10.77 -11.01 -21.13
C ARG A 201 9.47 -10.94 -20.36
N ASP A 202 8.81 -12.08 -20.23
CA ASP A 202 7.61 -12.23 -19.41
C ASP A 202 7.94 -12.10 -17.93
N CYS A 203 7.17 -11.28 -17.20
CA CYS A 203 7.45 -11.00 -15.80
C CYS A 203 7.18 -12.22 -14.90
N GLU A 204 6.24 -13.09 -15.25
CA GLU A 204 5.93 -14.29 -14.46
C GLU A 204 7.04 -15.33 -14.63
N ALA A 205 7.52 -15.55 -15.86
CA ALA A 205 8.65 -16.46 -16.13
C ALA A 205 9.93 -16.01 -15.41
N VAL A 206 10.23 -14.71 -15.43
CA VAL A 206 11.37 -14.16 -14.67
C VAL A 206 11.16 -14.32 -13.16
N GLY A 207 9.93 -14.07 -12.67
CA GLY A 207 9.58 -14.26 -11.26
C GLY A 207 9.80 -15.71 -10.79
N GLU A 208 9.37 -16.69 -11.59
CA GLU A 208 9.60 -18.11 -11.31
C GLU A 208 11.10 -18.48 -11.32
N ALA A 209 11.85 -17.97 -12.29
CA ALA A 209 13.29 -18.20 -12.36
C ALA A 209 14.03 -17.64 -11.12
N LEU A 210 13.59 -16.50 -10.60
CA LEU A 210 14.08 -15.90 -9.37
C LEU A 210 13.65 -16.71 -8.13
N ALA A 211 12.40 -17.18 -8.10
CA ALA A 211 11.91 -18.04 -7.01
C ALA A 211 12.71 -19.33 -6.87
N ARG A 212 13.07 -19.97 -8.00
CA ARG A 212 13.98 -21.15 -8.01
C ARG A 212 15.38 -20.86 -7.43
N ARG A 213 15.78 -19.58 -7.35
CA ARG A 213 17.03 -19.11 -6.74
C ARG A 213 16.85 -18.58 -5.31
N GLY A 214 15.68 -18.82 -4.72
CA GLY A 214 15.36 -18.38 -3.36
C GLY A 214 15.09 -16.88 -3.23
N ILE A 215 14.72 -16.19 -4.32
CA ILE A 215 14.33 -14.79 -4.32
C ILE A 215 12.82 -14.71 -4.49
N ALA A 216 12.11 -14.31 -3.42
CA ALA A 216 10.66 -14.17 -3.42
C ALA A 216 10.26 -12.75 -3.86
N LEU A 217 9.76 -12.62 -5.07
CA LEU A 217 9.13 -11.42 -5.63
C LEU A 217 7.69 -11.74 -6.01
N ARG A 218 6.91 -10.71 -6.22
CA ARG A 218 5.60 -10.86 -6.84
C ARG A 218 5.64 -10.38 -8.28
N ALA A 219 5.11 -11.19 -9.21
CA ALA A 219 4.94 -10.84 -10.63
C ALA A 219 3.47 -10.54 -10.95
N GLY A 220 3.22 -9.82 -12.03
CA GLY A 220 1.89 -9.55 -12.61
C GLY A 220 1.32 -8.16 -12.29
N LEU A 221 -0.01 -8.05 -12.20
CA LEU A 221 -0.74 -6.77 -12.08
C LEU A 221 -1.00 -6.32 -10.62
N HIS A 222 -0.61 -7.09 -9.62
CA HIS A 222 -0.69 -6.73 -8.19
C HIS A 222 -2.09 -6.24 -7.73
N CYS A 223 -3.18 -6.72 -8.35
CA CYS A 223 -4.56 -6.31 -8.10
C CYS A 223 -4.85 -4.82 -8.38
N ALA A 224 -4.05 -4.17 -9.25
CA ALA A 224 -4.16 -2.75 -9.54
C ALA A 224 -4.02 -2.44 -11.05
N PRO A 225 -4.91 -2.96 -11.91
CA PRO A 225 -4.80 -2.80 -13.37
C PRO A 225 -4.80 -1.34 -13.82
N LEU A 226 -5.48 -0.45 -13.08
CA LEU A 226 -5.49 0.97 -13.42
C LEU A 226 -4.13 1.64 -13.23
N ALA A 227 -3.39 1.29 -12.18
CA ALA A 227 -2.04 1.79 -11.97
C ALA A 227 -1.09 1.30 -13.08
N HIS A 228 -1.24 0.05 -13.52
CA HIS A 228 -0.47 -0.49 -14.63
C HIS A 228 -0.82 0.18 -15.97
N ARG A 229 -2.10 0.50 -16.20
CA ARG A 229 -2.51 1.27 -17.39
C ARG A 229 -1.83 2.64 -17.43
N THR A 230 -1.85 3.37 -16.32
CA THR A 230 -1.19 4.69 -16.23
C THR A 230 0.32 4.62 -16.43
N ALA A 231 0.96 3.54 -15.96
CA ALA A 231 2.41 3.35 -16.11
C ALA A 231 2.83 2.67 -17.42
N GLY A 232 1.87 2.29 -18.29
CA GLY A 232 2.15 1.60 -19.56
C GLY A 232 2.66 0.17 -19.38
N THR A 233 2.24 -0.52 -18.32
CA THR A 233 2.65 -1.89 -17.98
C THR A 233 1.47 -2.85 -17.85
N LEU A 234 0.31 -2.50 -18.42
CA LEU A 234 -0.89 -3.32 -18.32
C LEU A 234 -0.71 -4.70 -18.96
N GLU A 235 -0.06 -4.75 -20.11
CA GLU A 235 0.15 -5.98 -20.88
C GLU A 235 1.31 -6.83 -20.35
N THR A 236 2.30 -6.19 -19.72
CA THR A 236 3.52 -6.89 -19.26
C THR A 236 3.47 -7.24 -17.78
N GLY A 237 2.63 -6.58 -17.00
CA GLY A 237 2.78 -6.59 -15.55
C GLY A 237 4.10 -5.99 -15.10
N THR A 238 4.48 -6.23 -13.86
CA THR A 238 5.79 -5.90 -13.30
C THR A 238 6.24 -6.97 -12.33
N LEU A 239 7.54 -7.04 -12.09
CA LEU A 239 8.14 -7.67 -10.92
C LEU A 239 8.18 -6.64 -9.80
N ARG A 240 7.70 -7.00 -8.61
CA ARG A 240 7.66 -6.11 -7.45
C ARG A 240 8.43 -6.71 -6.28
N LEU A 241 9.44 -5.98 -5.83
CA LEU A 241 10.05 -6.22 -4.52
C LEU A 241 9.30 -5.39 -3.45
N SER A 242 9.20 -5.96 -2.25
CA SER A 242 8.64 -5.28 -1.08
C SER A 242 9.57 -5.55 0.09
N THR A 243 10.20 -4.52 0.59
CA THR A 243 11.10 -4.62 1.73
C THR A 243 10.33 -4.50 3.04
N SER A 244 10.91 -5.01 4.11
CA SER A 244 10.42 -4.88 5.47
C SER A 244 11.57 -4.51 6.41
N PHE A 245 11.25 -4.20 7.65
CA PHE A 245 12.24 -3.94 8.71
C PHE A 245 13.31 -5.03 8.82
N PHE A 246 13.01 -6.27 8.47
CA PHE A 246 13.90 -7.43 8.62
C PHE A 246 14.83 -7.66 7.43
N ASN A 247 14.63 -6.96 6.32
CA ASN A 247 15.50 -7.09 5.15
C ASN A 247 16.85 -6.37 5.35
N THR A 248 17.87 -6.87 4.64
CA THR A 248 19.23 -6.35 4.72
C THR A 248 19.74 -5.89 3.35
N PRO A 249 20.72 -4.96 3.31
CA PRO A 249 21.36 -4.54 2.06
C PRO A 249 21.95 -5.70 1.25
N ASP A 250 22.50 -6.72 1.89
CA ASP A 250 23.04 -7.91 1.20
C ASP A 250 21.97 -8.69 0.44
N GLN A 251 20.72 -8.66 0.92
CA GLN A 251 19.60 -9.28 0.19
C GLN A 251 19.26 -8.49 -1.08
N ALA A 252 19.41 -7.16 -1.06
CA ALA A 252 19.28 -6.34 -2.26
C ALA A 252 20.38 -6.69 -3.30
N ASP A 253 21.63 -6.87 -2.88
CA ASP A 253 22.73 -7.28 -3.76
C ASP A 253 22.49 -8.67 -4.36
N ARG A 254 22.02 -9.61 -3.54
CA ARG A 254 21.65 -10.96 -4.01
C ARG A 254 20.52 -10.91 -5.05
N LEU A 255 19.52 -10.04 -4.87
CA LEU A 255 18.48 -9.83 -5.88
C LEU A 255 19.08 -9.34 -7.19
N VAL A 256 19.90 -8.28 -7.17
CA VAL A 256 20.53 -7.71 -8.37
C VAL A 256 21.37 -8.74 -9.09
N TRP A 257 22.20 -9.49 -8.34
CA TRP A 257 22.98 -10.60 -8.91
C TRP A 257 22.09 -11.67 -9.55
N ALA A 258 21.02 -12.09 -8.87
CA ALA A 258 20.12 -13.12 -9.39
C ALA A 258 19.40 -12.66 -10.66
N VAL A 259 18.92 -11.40 -10.72
CA VAL A 259 18.34 -10.83 -11.92
C VAL A 259 19.37 -10.81 -13.06
N SER A 260 20.61 -10.36 -12.81
CA SER A 260 21.66 -10.36 -13.84
C SER A 260 21.96 -11.76 -14.39
N ARG A 261 21.87 -12.79 -13.57
CA ARG A 261 22.03 -14.19 -14.00
C ARG A 261 20.86 -14.67 -14.86
N VAL A 262 19.63 -14.41 -14.41
CA VAL A 262 18.41 -14.75 -15.18
C VAL A 262 18.40 -14.07 -16.55
N LEU A 263 18.85 -12.81 -16.63
CA LEU A 263 18.93 -12.08 -17.90
C LEU A 263 19.98 -12.64 -18.88
N ARG A 264 21.05 -13.26 -18.39
CA ARG A 264 22.09 -13.88 -19.24
C ARG A 264 21.71 -15.29 -19.70
N GLU A 265 20.83 -15.95 -19.00
CA GLU A 265 20.34 -17.26 -19.36
C GLU A 265 19.22 -17.07 -20.43
N ASN A 266 19.26 -17.82 -21.51
CA ASN A 266 18.12 -17.96 -22.40
C ASN A 266 17.07 -18.78 -21.64
N VAL A 267 16.22 -18.10 -20.86
CA VAL A 267 15.02 -18.71 -20.34
C VAL A 267 14.14 -18.95 -21.56
N GLU A 268 14.11 -20.17 -22.06
CA GLU A 268 13.14 -20.59 -23.05
C GLU A 268 11.75 -20.32 -22.47
N LEU A 269 10.99 -19.47 -23.15
CA LEU A 269 9.62 -19.09 -22.86
C LEU A 269 8.66 -20.26 -23.14
#